data_64dd4f26b41f18cf015fd896be7cfa84
#
_entry.id   64dd4f26b41f18cf015fd896be7cfa84
#
_cell.length_a   1.000
_cell.length_b   1.000
_cell.length_c   1.000
_cell.angle_alpha   90.00
_cell.angle_beta   90.00
_cell.angle_gamma   90.00
#
_symmetry.space_group_name_H-M   'P 1'
#
loop_
_entity.id
_entity.type
_entity.pdbx_description
1 polymer ?
#
loop_
_entity_poly.entity_id
_entity_poly.type
_entity_poly.pdbx_seq_one_letter_code
_entity_poly.pdbx_strand_id
1 'polypeptide(L)'
;MAPLTDLLSCSIIEKDSNGDVLWTWSYPVILESQKAVVGRKCNLESEHNSSQVFIFSRHKHHWFYIHCSEVFDSDKLPKVKQFALVLFAKDFNPRKYEVLSRVLSKMYCKTGKPTEILQLYLSVFTKGSCSTQENGTFVSDDFNSHRFTVNTNIRELVKAFELETILIYTALLLKKRIVVYHHSLEELLKWIGLFPALMKHRKVSDNLFPWVDLVDDELAELKRHSHYVAGCRNSSISSRTDLFDLLVNIPAREITVASHAKESLTMTKTHKEIALFMVQLSENQTYTEAQIISEINDKTQDLLNQLTSLAVVQGPDGRKMVSAQTLKEKNLPFAVENFLINLAVAENLFLV
;
A
#
# COMPACT_ATOMS: atom_id res chain seq x y z
N MET A 1 4.37 -21.27 -16.93
CA MET A 1 4.36 -19.82 -16.60
C MET A 1 3.02 -19.26 -17.05
N ALA A 2 2.35 -18.52 -16.19
CA ALA A 2 1.04 -17.95 -16.49
C ALA A 2 1.17 -16.54 -17.08
N PRO A 3 0.34 -16.17 -18.08
CA PRO A 3 0.27 -14.82 -18.61
C PRO A 3 0.08 -13.77 -17.52
N LEU A 4 0.74 -12.60 -17.63
CA LEU A 4 0.56 -11.49 -16.69
C LEU A 4 -0.57 -10.56 -17.16
N THR A 5 -1.80 -11.02 -17.05
CA THR A 5 -3.00 -10.30 -17.52
C THR A 5 -3.39 -9.12 -16.62
N ASP A 6 -2.77 -8.99 -15.44
CA ASP A 6 -2.93 -7.83 -14.55
C ASP A 6 -2.16 -6.60 -15.05
N LEU A 7 -1.15 -6.78 -15.91
CA LEU A 7 -0.41 -5.67 -16.53
C LEU A 7 -1.29 -5.01 -17.61
N LEU A 8 -1.56 -3.72 -17.47
CA LEU A 8 -2.51 -2.99 -18.33
C LEU A 8 -1.83 -2.18 -19.42
N SER A 9 -0.74 -1.48 -19.09
CA SER A 9 0.00 -0.66 -20.05
C SER A 9 1.44 -0.42 -19.62
N CYS A 10 2.25 -0.04 -20.59
CA CYS A 10 3.61 0.45 -20.41
C CYS A 10 3.79 1.76 -21.19
N SER A 11 4.43 2.75 -20.58
CA SER A 11 4.67 4.07 -21.19
C SER A 11 6.06 4.57 -20.86
N ILE A 12 6.57 5.49 -21.69
CA ILE A 12 7.83 6.18 -21.50
C ILE A 12 7.58 7.69 -21.53
N ILE A 13 8.12 8.36 -20.53
CA ILE A 13 8.15 9.82 -20.42
C ILE A 13 9.62 10.21 -20.42
N GLU A 14 10.03 11.14 -21.26
CA GLU A 14 11.40 11.62 -21.34
C GLU A 14 11.49 13.08 -20.92
N LYS A 15 12.60 13.42 -20.27
CA LYS A 15 13.05 14.78 -20.05
C LYS A 15 14.28 15.01 -20.92
N ASP A 16 14.19 15.95 -21.83
CA ASP A 16 15.28 16.25 -22.76
C ASP A 16 16.37 17.15 -22.15
N SER A 17 17.37 17.48 -22.96
CA SER A 17 18.47 18.37 -22.58
C SER A 17 18.02 19.82 -22.31
N ASN A 18 16.88 20.25 -22.83
CA ASN A 18 16.31 21.58 -22.61
C ASN A 18 15.42 21.63 -21.34
N GLY A 19 15.09 20.49 -20.78
CA GLY A 19 14.20 20.36 -19.63
C GLY A 19 12.76 20.08 -20.01
N ASP A 20 12.44 19.92 -21.30
CA ASP A 20 11.09 19.60 -21.77
C ASP A 20 10.73 18.16 -21.42
N VAL A 21 9.51 17.95 -20.87
CA VAL A 21 9.01 16.63 -20.48
C VAL A 21 7.95 16.16 -21.47
N LEU A 22 8.22 15.05 -22.12
CA LEU A 22 7.41 14.53 -23.21
C LEU A 22 6.99 13.08 -22.98
N TRP A 23 5.72 12.76 -23.26
CA TRP A 23 5.24 11.39 -23.40
C TRP A 23 5.66 10.86 -24.77
N THR A 24 6.75 10.12 -24.83
CA THR A 24 7.32 9.66 -26.10
C THR A 24 6.69 8.40 -26.63
N TRP A 25 6.17 7.55 -25.73
CA TRP A 25 5.55 6.27 -26.12
C TRP A 25 4.58 5.75 -25.07
N SER A 26 3.53 5.03 -25.52
CA SER A 26 2.58 4.34 -24.66
C SER A 26 1.92 3.16 -25.39
N TYR A 27 1.84 2.00 -24.73
CA TYR A 27 1.12 0.85 -25.26
C TYR A 27 0.48 0.03 -24.10
N PRO A 28 -0.81 -0.32 -24.20
CA PRO A 28 -1.82 0.42 -24.96
C PRO A 28 -1.91 1.88 -24.56
N VAL A 29 -2.66 2.67 -25.34
CA VAL A 29 -2.86 4.10 -25.04
C VAL A 29 -3.57 4.25 -23.69
N ILE A 30 -3.07 5.14 -22.86
CA ILE A 30 -3.66 5.50 -21.55
C ILE A 30 -4.49 6.78 -21.64
N LEU A 31 -5.39 6.94 -20.67
CA LEU A 31 -6.29 8.09 -20.59
C LEU A 31 -5.52 9.36 -20.19
N GLU A 32 -5.99 10.53 -20.66
CA GLU A 32 -5.40 11.83 -20.28
C GLU A 32 -5.44 12.08 -18.77
N SER A 33 -6.49 11.60 -18.06
CA SER A 33 -6.55 11.68 -16.59
C SER A 33 -5.43 10.86 -15.91
N GLN A 34 -5.03 9.75 -16.50
CA GLN A 34 -3.91 8.93 -16.02
C GLN A 34 -2.58 9.62 -16.27
N LYS A 35 -2.41 10.23 -17.48
CA LYS A 35 -1.23 11.01 -17.80
C LYS A 35 -1.04 12.19 -16.85
N ALA A 36 -2.10 12.93 -16.56
CA ALA A 36 -2.07 14.07 -15.66
C ALA A 36 -1.61 13.69 -14.24
N VAL A 37 -2.15 12.58 -13.69
CA VAL A 37 -1.74 12.10 -12.35
C VAL A 37 -0.29 11.62 -12.36
N VAL A 38 0.09 10.81 -13.34
CA VAL A 38 1.47 10.29 -13.45
C VAL A 38 2.46 11.44 -13.67
N GLY A 39 2.15 12.44 -14.50
CA GLY A 39 3.00 13.61 -14.73
C GLY A 39 3.35 14.33 -13.43
N ARG A 40 2.35 14.59 -12.59
CA ARG A 40 2.57 15.17 -11.24
C ARG A 40 3.44 14.27 -10.35
N LYS A 41 3.23 12.94 -10.41
CA LYS A 41 3.91 11.96 -9.53
C LYS A 41 5.32 11.60 -10.00
N CYS A 42 5.61 11.64 -11.32
CA CYS A 42 6.96 11.41 -11.85
C CYS A 42 7.99 12.44 -11.38
N ASN A 43 7.54 13.67 -11.12
CA ASN A 43 8.37 14.78 -10.66
C ASN A 43 9.63 15.05 -11.54
N LEU A 44 9.54 14.74 -12.83
CA LEU A 44 10.64 14.99 -13.78
C LEU A 44 10.90 16.48 -14.03
N GLU A 45 9.92 17.35 -13.72
CA GLU A 45 10.01 18.80 -13.93
C GLU A 45 10.89 19.50 -12.89
N SER A 46 11.08 18.90 -11.70
CA SER A 46 11.86 19.56 -10.63
C SER A 46 13.37 19.36 -10.77
N GLU A 47 14.14 20.45 -10.59
CA GLU A 47 15.61 20.41 -10.69
C GLU A 47 16.29 19.86 -9.41
N HIS A 48 15.58 19.75 -8.30
CA HIS A 48 16.17 19.60 -6.95
C HIS A 48 15.87 18.30 -6.21
N ASN A 49 15.35 17.27 -6.87
CA ASN A 49 15.13 16.02 -6.16
C ASN A 49 16.10 14.94 -6.63
N SER A 50 16.80 14.34 -5.65
CA SER A 50 17.30 12.99 -5.79
C SER A 50 16.14 12.15 -6.36
N SER A 51 16.23 11.78 -7.62
CA SER A 51 15.18 11.05 -8.32
C SER A 51 14.99 9.74 -7.60
N GLN A 52 13.86 9.62 -6.92
CA GLN A 52 13.49 8.33 -6.36
C GLN A 52 13.35 7.35 -7.51
N VAL A 53 14.17 6.30 -7.48
CA VAL A 53 14.29 5.35 -8.58
C VAL A 53 12.98 4.61 -8.84
N PHE A 54 12.20 4.32 -7.78
CA PHE A 54 10.96 3.57 -7.92
C PHE A 54 9.84 4.18 -7.07
N ILE A 55 8.73 4.48 -7.73
CA ILE A 55 7.53 5.08 -7.11
C ILE A 55 6.34 4.20 -7.45
N PHE A 56 5.42 4.04 -6.52
CA PHE A 56 4.14 3.42 -6.79
C PHE A 56 3.01 4.17 -6.09
N SER A 57 1.86 4.21 -6.76
CA SER A 57 0.65 4.79 -6.20
C SER A 57 -0.58 4.25 -6.94
N ARG A 58 -1.73 4.80 -6.64
CA ARG A 58 -3.02 4.37 -7.17
C ARG A 58 -3.73 5.52 -7.86
N HIS A 59 -4.40 5.24 -8.97
CA HIS A 59 -5.37 6.13 -9.59
C HIS A 59 -6.68 5.38 -9.80
N LYS A 60 -7.72 5.74 -9.04
CA LYS A 60 -9.00 5.01 -9.00
C LYS A 60 -8.79 3.54 -8.63
N HIS A 61 -9.10 2.63 -9.56
CA HIS A 61 -8.98 1.18 -9.36
C HIS A 61 -7.68 0.56 -9.88
N HIS A 62 -6.79 1.36 -10.49
CA HIS A 62 -5.56 0.90 -11.09
C HIS A 62 -4.34 1.35 -10.31
N TRP A 63 -3.38 0.47 -10.20
CA TRP A 63 -2.05 0.76 -9.67
C TRP A 63 -1.16 1.28 -10.78
N PHE A 64 -0.28 2.20 -10.46
CA PHE A 64 0.80 2.59 -11.34
C PHE A 64 2.14 2.53 -10.63
N TYR A 65 3.15 2.16 -11.40
CA TYR A 65 4.51 1.96 -10.97
C TYR A 65 5.41 2.76 -11.89
N ILE A 66 6.26 3.61 -11.33
CA ILE A 66 7.15 4.50 -12.06
C ILE A 66 8.59 4.14 -11.72
N HIS A 67 9.41 3.89 -12.73
CA HIS A 67 10.84 3.71 -12.57
C HIS A 67 11.57 4.83 -13.29
N CYS A 68 12.20 5.72 -12.52
CA CYS A 68 12.98 6.84 -13.04
C CYS A 68 14.42 6.40 -13.26
N SER A 69 15.00 6.82 -14.38
CA SER A 69 16.38 6.54 -14.76
C SER A 69 17.05 7.80 -15.30
N GLU A 70 18.24 8.09 -14.82
CA GLU A 70 19.11 9.12 -15.40
C GLU A 70 19.88 8.53 -16.57
N VAL A 71 20.13 9.36 -17.58
CA VAL A 71 20.87 8.99 -18.79
C VAL A 71 22.16 9.77 -18.83
N PHE A 72 23.28 9.07 -18.77
CA PHE A 72 24.62 9.66 -18.85
C PHE A 72 25.29 9.25 -20.17
N ASP A 73 25.68 10.21 -20.96
CA ASP A 73 26.49 10.07 -22.19
C ASP A 73 26.11 8.89 -23.11
N SER A 74 24.79 8.78 -23.39
CA SER A 74 24.27 7.68 -24.20
C SER A 74 24.20 8.04 -25.69
N ASP A 75 24.90 7.31 -26.53
CA ASP A 75 24.78 7.41 -27.99
C ASP A 75 23.37 7.03 -28.50
N LYS A 76 22.61 6.28 -27.73
CA LYS A 76 21.25 5.83 -28.10
C LYS A 76 20.16 6.81 -27.68
N LEU A 77 20.43 7.63 -26.66
CA LEU A 77 19.55 8.63 -26.10
C LEU A 77 20.25 10.00 -25.97
N PRO A 78 20.83 10.57 -27.08
CA PRO A 78 21.74 11.69 -26.97
C PRO A 78 21.11 13.01 -26.53
N LYS A 79 19.76 13.11 -26.59
CA LYS A 79 19.00 14.29 -26.16
C LYS A 79 18.23 14.09 -24.86
N VAL A 80 18.26 12.90 -24.27
CA VAL A 80 17.51 12.56 -23.07
C VAL A 80 18.43 12.66 -21.87
N LYS A 81 18.07 13.46 -20.88
CA LYS A 81 18.75 13.53 -19.58
C LYS A 81 18.22 12.50 -18.59
N GLN A 82 16.91 12.31 -18.63
CA GLN A 82 16.20 11.45 -17.70
C GLN A 82 14.96 10.88 -18.36
N PHE A 83 14.54 9.69 -17.98
CA PHE A 83 13.25 9.16 -18.39
C PHE A 83 12.57 8.41 -17.25
N ALA A 84 11.25 8.30 -17.35
CA ALA A 84 10.44 7.47 -16.47
C ALA A 84 9.74 6.39 -17.30
N LEU A 85 9.89 5.13 -16.88
CA LEU A 85 9.10 4.02 -17.39
C LEU A 85 7.91 3.83 -16.45
N VAL A 86 6.70 3.85 -16.99
CA VAL A 86 5.44 3.79 -16.24
C VAL A 86 4.68 2.54 -16.60
N LEU A 87 4.34 1.75 -15.59
CA LEU A 87 3.49 0.57 -15.74
C LEU A 87 2.16 0.81 -15.05
N PHE A 88 1.03 0.51 -15.71
CA PHE A 88 -0.27 0.40 -15.06
C PHE A 88 -0.64 -1.07 -14.87
N ALA A 89 -1.23 -1.40 -13.72
CA ALA A 89 -1.64 -2.76 -13.38
C ALA A 89 -2.92 -2.79 -12.54
N LYS A 90 -3.58 -3.96 -12.50
CA LYS A 90 -4.77 -4.21 -11.67
C LYS A 90 -4.39 -4.58 -10.24
N ASP A 91 -3.27 -5.27 -10.05
CA ASP A 91 -2.86 -5.82 -8.76
C ASP A 91 -1.81 -4.96 -8.06
N PHE A 92 -1.82 -5.00 -6.74
CA PHE A 92 -0.81 -4.40 -5.89
C PHE A 92 0.33 -5.39 -5.65
N ASN A 93 1.46 -5.18 -6.30
CA ASN A 93 2.68 -5.95 -6.08
C ASN A 93 3.92 -5.10 -6.42
N PRO A 94 4.33 -4.15 -5.55
CA PRO A 94 5.43 -3.23 -5.84
C PRO A 94 6.72 -3.95 -6.25
N ARG A 95 7.08 -5.05 -5.58
CA ARG A 95 8.32 -5.76 -5.88
C ARG A 95 8.31 -6.40 -7.28
N LYS A 96 7.21 -6.99 -7.67
CA LYS A 96 7.04 -7.57 -9.02
C LYS A 96 7.26 -6.51 -10.10
N TYR A 97 6.59 -5.38 -9.94
CA TYR A 97 6.65 -4.30 -10.93
C TYR A 97 7.95 -3.49 -10.84
N GLU A 98 8.62 -3.44 -9.69
CA GLU A 98 9.97 -2.89 -9.57
C GLU A 98 10.97 -3.69 -10.39
N VAL A 99 10.96 -5.02 -10.27
CA VAL A 99 11.87 -5.88 -11.04
C VAL A 99 11.56 -5.79 -12.53
N LEU A 100 10.27 -5.84 -12.91
CA LEU A 100 9.88 -5.72 -14.32
C LEU A 100 10.29 -4.37 -14.89
N SER A 101 9.97 -3.26 -14.23
CA SER A 101 10.31 -1.93 -14.70
C SER A 101 11.82 -1.73 -14.84
N ARG A 102 12.61 -2.30 -13.93
CA ARG A 102 14.08 -2.26 -13.99
C ARG A 102 14.62 -2.97 -15.24
N VAL A 103 14.08 -4.16 -15.56
CA VAL A 103 14.48 -4.90 -16.77
C VAL A 103 14.14 -4.11 -18.04
N LEU A 104 12.92 -3.54 -18.10
CA LEU A 104 12.47 -2.74 -19.23
C LEU A 104 13.28 -1.43 -19.36
N SER A 105 13.54 -0.72 -18.26
CA SER A 105 14.32 0.53 -18.25
C SER A 105 15.77 0.30 -18.72
N LYS A 106 16.42 -0.77 -18.26
CA LYS A 106 17.76 -1.14 -18.73
C LYS A 106 17.78 -1.42 -20.24
N MET A 107 16.75 -2.08 -20.77
CA MET A 107 16.64 -2.31 -22.21
C MET A 107 16.49 -0.99 -22.96
N TYR A 108 15.68 -0.05 -22.42
CA TYR A 108 15.52 1.27 -23.04
C TYR A 108 16.82 2.07 -23.03
N CYS A 109 17.54 2.12 -21.92
CA CYS A 109 18.85 2.75 -21.83
C CYS A 109 19.83 2.22 -22.89
N LYS A 110 19.80 0.89 -23.11
CA LYS A 110 20.71 0.23 -24.06
C LYS A 110 20.36 0.49 -25.52
N THR A 111 19.08 0.55 -25.87
CA THR A 111 18.62 0.54 -27.26
C THR A 111 18.07 1.87 -27.75
N GLY A 112 17.51 2.69 -26.86
CA GLY A 112 16.75 3.90 -27.20
C GLY A 112 15.47 3.61 -27.99
N LYS A 113 15.01 2.35 -28.05
CA LYS A 113 13.93 1.92 -28.95
C LYS A 113 12.71 1.46 -28.16
N PRO A 114 11.56 2.16 -28.21
CA PRO A 114 10.30 1.70 -27.61
C PRO A 114 9.82 0.34 -28.17
N THR A 115 10.19 -0.02 -29.39
CA THR A 115 9.83 -1.31 -30.01
C THR A 115 10.40 -2.52 -29.26
N GLU A 116 11.60 -2.39 -28.70
CA GLU A 116 12.21 -3.45 -27.87
C GLU A 116 11.44 -3.60 -26.54
N ILE A 117 10.99 -2.48 -25.98
CA ILE A 117 10.13 -2.51 -24.78
C ILE A 117 8.80 -3.18 -25.10
N LEU A 118 8.19 -2.89 -26.25
CA LEU A 118 6.94 -3.51 -26.68
C LEU A 118 7.08 -5.03 -26.79
N GLN A 119 8.18 -5.52 -27.35
CA GLN A 119 8.45 -6.97 -27.45
C GLN A 119 8.52 -7.62 -26.08
N LEU A 120 9.26 -7.01 -25.14
CA LEU A 120 9.34 -7.52 -23.77
C LEU A 120 8.00 -7.44 -23.04
N TYR A 121 7.26 -6.34 -23.19
CA TYR A 121 5.91 -6.18 -22.65
C TYR A 121 4.97 -7.28 -23.14
N LEU A 122 4.93 -7.53 -24.45
CA LEU A 122 4.09 -8.58 -25.03
C LEU A 122 4.51 -9.99 -24.57
N SER A 123 5.82 -10.22 -24.40
CA SER A 123 6.32 -11.48 -23.85
C SER A 123 5.83 -11.70 -22.41
N VAL A 124 5.92 -10.68 -21.55
CA VAL A 124 5.43 -10.75 -20.17
C VAL A 124 3.91 -10.92 -20.14
N PHE A 125 3.19 -10.13 -20.93
CA PHE A 125 1.73 -10.18 -21.02
C PHE A 125 1.23 -11.57 -21.43
N THR A 126 1.88 -12.21 -22.42
CA THR A 126 1.43 -13.50 -22.99
C THR A 126 2.01 -14.73 -22.30
N LYS A 127 3.25 -14.66 -21.86
CA LYS A 127 4.00 -15.80 -21.31
C LYS A 127 4.31 -15.68 -19.80
N GLY A 128 4.05 -14.51 -19.20
CA GLY A 128 4.42 -14.21 -17.80
C GLY A 128 5.91 -14.01 -17.57
N SER A 129 6.73 -13.96 -18.62
CA SER A 129 8.18 -13.81 -18.49
C SER A 129 8.80 -13.06 -19.65
N CYS A 130 9.93 -12.43 -19.39
CA CYS A 130 10.84 -11.93 -20.42
C CYS A 130 12.29 -12.18 -19.98
N SER A 131 13.16 -12.38 -20.96
CA SER A 131 14.59 -12.56 -20.75
C SER A 131 15.36 -11.67 -21.71
N THR A 132 16.41 -11.05 -21.17
CA THR A 132 17.36 -10.26 -21.94
C THR A 132 18.74 -10.84 -21.72
N GLN A 133 19.59 -10.81 -22.75
CA GLN A 133 20.92 -11.41 -22.66
C GLN A 133 21.80 -10.81 -21.54
N GLU A 134 21.60 -9.52 -21.20
CA GLU A 134 22.46 -8.78 -20.27
C GLU A 134 21.70 -8.12 -19.11
N ASN A 135 20.39 -7.87 -19.27
CA ASN A 135 19.64 -7.04 -18.33
C ASN A 135 18.81 -7.84 -17.31
N GLY A 136 18.95 -9.16 -17.33
CA GLY A 136 18.26 -10.07 -16.41
C GLY A 136 16.99 -10.69 -17.01
N THR A 137 16.41 -11.56 -16.21
CA THR A 137 15.18 -12.28 -16.52
C THR A 137 14.11 -11.88 -15.54
N PHE A 138 12.90 -11.69 -16.02
CA PHE A 138 11.71 -11.51 -15.20
C PHE A 138 10.79 -12.72 -15.39
N VAL A 139 10.31 -13.30 -14.28
CA VAL A 139 9.32 -14.37 -14.24
C VAL A 139 8.22 -14.00 -13.25
N SER A 140 7.00 -13.88 -13.76
CA SER A 140 5.84 -13.44 -12.97
C SER A 140 5.52 -14.38 -11.80
N ASP A 141 5.71 -15.69 -12.00
CA ASP A 141 5.39 -16.72 -10.99
C ASP A 141 6.26 -16.60 -9.73
N ASP A 142 7.48 -16.06 -9.84
CA ASP A 142 8.39 -15.86 -8.70
C ASP A 142 7.83 -14.90 -7.65
N PHE A 143 6.81 -14.11 -8.01
CA PHE A 143 6.19 -13.13 -7.13
C PHE A 143 4.80 -13.55 -6.60
N ASN A 144 4.27 -14.70 -7.01
CA ASN A 144 2.91 -15.12 -6.64
C ASN A 144 2.79 -15.56 -5.17
N SER A 145 3.81 -16.22 -4.63
CA SER A 145 3.81 -16.74 -3.25
C SER A 145 4.13 -15.69 -2.18
N HIS A 146 4.73 -14.56 -2.57
CA HIS A 146 5.29 -13.56 -1.65
C HIS A 146 4.69 -12.16 -1.82
N ARG A 147 3.42 -12.05 -2.21
CA ARG A 147 2.76 -10.76 -2.54
C ARG A 147 2.94 -9.66 -1.47
N PHE A 148 3.18 -10.04 -0.21
CA PHE A 148 3.20 -9.09 0.92
C PHE A 148 4.39 -9.25 1.89
N THR A 149 5.28 -10.23 1.73
CA THR A 149 6.19 -10.62 2.82
C THR A 149 7.67 -10.40 2.57
N VAL A 150 8.13 -10.18 1.35
CA VAL A 150 9.56 -10.30 1.02
C VAL A 150 10.42 -9.10 1.46
N ASN A 151 9.83 -7.92 1.68
CA ASN A 151 10.56 -6.74 2.19
C ASN A 151 9.80 -6.03 3.32
N THR A 152 8.87 -6.72 4.00
CA THR A 152 8.18 -6.13 5.16
C THR A 152 9.06 -6.26 6.39
N ASN A 153 9.38 -5.13 7.00
CA ASN A 153 10.09 -5.07 8.26
C ASN A 153 9.13 -4.67 9.38
N ILE A 154 8.22 -5.60 9.75
CA ILE A 154 7.25 -5.38 10.83
C ILE A 154 7.97 -5.13 12.16
N ARG A 155 9.13 -5.74 12.35
CA ARG A 155 9.99 -5.50 13.51
C ARG A 155 10.38 -4.03 13.65
N GLU A 156 10.70 -3.36 12.52
CA GLU A 156 11.02 -1.93 12.50
C GLU A 156 9.80 -1.09 12.91
N LEU A 157 8.60 -1.44 12.44
CA LEU A 157 7.35 -0.78 12.82
C LEU A 157 7.09 -0.90 14.32
N VAL A 158 7.18 -2.12 14.87
CA VAL A 158 6.95 -2.34 16.30
C VAL A 158 8.01 -1.65 17.15
N LYS A 159 9.27 -1.64 16.74
CA LYS A 159 10.34 -0.92 17.45
C LYS A 159 10.19 0.61 17.39
N ALA A 160 9.57 1.14 16.34
CA ALA A 160 9.36 2.58 16.20
C ALA A 160 8.25 3.11 17.13
N PHE A 161 7.20 2.31 17.33
CA PHE A 161 6.00 2.72 18.07
C PHE A 161 5.75 1.90 19.35
N GLU A 162 6.56 0.86 19.60
CA GLU A 162 6.47 0.02 20.79
C GLU A 162 5.02 -0.44 21.08
N LEU A 163 4.53 -0.18 22.29
CA LEU A 163 3.17 -0.52 22.68
C LEU A 163 2.08 0.25 21.91
N GLU A 164 2.40 1.42 21.34
CA GLU A 164 1.44 2.20 20.55
C GLU A 164 1.17 1.59 19.16
N THR A 165 1.99 0.63 18.71
CA THR A 165 1.71 -0.15 17.49
C THR A 165 0.32 -0.78 17.51
N ILE A 166 -0.24 -1.04 18.70
CA ILE A 166 -1.59 -1.56 18.88
C ILE A 166 -2.68 -0.61 18.33
N LEU A 167 -2.44 0.69 18.34
CA LEU A 167 -3.37 1.66 17.77
C LEU A 167 -3.45 1.51 16.25
N ILE A 168 -2.31 1.30 15.58
CA ILE A 168 -2.25 1.02 14.14
C ILE A 168 -2.99 -0.28 13.83
N TYR A 169 -2.66 -1.35 14.57
CA TYR A 169 -3.30 -2.65 14.42
C TYR A 169 -4.82 -2.57 14.61
N THR A 170 -5.27 -1.92 15.69
CA THR A 170 -6.70 -1.77 15.99
C THR A 170 -7.42 -0.91 14.94
N ALA A 171 -6.81 0.18 14.50
CA ALA A 171 -7.38 1.02 13.45
C ALA A 171 -7.51 0.27 12.12
N LEU A 172 -6.53 -0.55 11.75
CA LEU A 172 -6.63 -1.45 10.61
C LEU A 172 -7.76 -2.47 10.82
N LEU A 173 -7.80 -3.14 11.98
CA LEU A 173 -8.79 -4.16 12.31
C LEU A 173 -10.22 -3.62 12.25
N LEU A 174 -10.44 -2.40 12.74
CA LEU A 174 -11.75 -1.74 12.81
C LEU A 174 -12.09 -0.94 11.53
N LYS A 175 -11.31 -1.07 10.44
CA LYS A 175 -11.51 -0.32 9.19
C LYS A 175 -11.65 1.19 9.42
N LYS A 176 -10.66 1.80 10.08
CA LYS A 176 -10.60 3.24 10.30
C LYS A 176 -9.82 3.94 9.19
N ARG A 177 -9.98 5.26 9.08
CA ARG A 177 -9.20 6.10 8.16
C ARG A 177 -7.84 6.37 8.79
N ILE A 178 -6.79 5.79 8.21
CA ILE A 178 -5.42 5.92 8.69
C ILE A 178 -4.63 6.78 7.71
N VAL A 179 -3.98 7.82 8.22
CA VAL A 179 -3.02 8.61 7.44
C VAL A 179 -1.63 8.40 8.00
N VAL A 180 -0.68 8.14 7.11
CA VAL A 180 0.74 7.97 7.41
C VAL A 180 1.48 9.17 6.85
N TYR A 181 2.22 9.88 7.69
CA TYR A 181 3.00 11.04 7.29
C TYR A 181 4.50 10.73 7.31
N HIS A 182 5.18 11.08 6.23
CA HIS A 182 6.63 11.21 6.16
C HIS A 182 7.02 12.22 5.08
N HIS A 183 8.01 13.09 5.34
CA HIS A 183 8.48 14.11 4.38
C HIS A 183 9.24 13.49 3.18
N SER A 184 9.96 12.39 3.39
CA SER A 184 10.62 11.62 2.32
C SER A 184 9.62 10.65 1.68
N LEU A 185 9.53 10.68 0.34
CA LEU A 185 8.65 9.76 -0.40
C LEU A 185 9.11 8.31 -0.28
N GLU A 186 10.42 8.07 -0.32
CA GLU A 186 11.01 6.75 -0.20
C GLU A 186 10.60 6.08 1.13
N GLU A 187 10.82 6.78 2.23
CA GLU A 187 10.43 6.28 3.55
C GLU A 187 8.91 6.13 3.65
N LEU A 188 8.13 7.09 3.14
CA LEU A 188 6.67 6.97 3.13
C LEU A 188 6.20 5.69 2.44
N LEU A 189 6.70 5.41 1.24
CA LEU A 189 6.33 4.22 0.48
C LEU A 189 6.79 2.93 1.14
N LYS A 190 7.97 2.93 1.77
CA LYS A 190 8.47 1.82 2.58
C LYS A 190 7.53 1.53 3.75
N TRP A 191 7.22 2.53 4.55
CA TRP A 191 6.38 2.36 5.75
C TRP A 191 4.95 1.96 5.40
N ILE A 192 4.33 2.60 4.44
CA ILE A 192 2.94 2.30 4.08
C ILE A 192 2.77 0.90 3.50
N GLY A 193 3.81 0.37 2.88
CA GLY A 193 3.87 -1.00 2.38
C GLY A 193 3.80 -2.08 3.47
N LEU A 194 4.03 -1.72 4.76
CA LEU A 194 3.97 -2.66 5.89
C LEU A 194 2.54 -2.94 6.34
N PHE A 195 1.63 -1.98 6.18
CA PHE A 195 0.27 -2.05 6.74
C PHE A 195 -0.54 -3.27 6.24
N PRO A 196 -0.51 -3.64 4.95
CA PRO A 196 -1.21 -4.85 4.48
C PRO A 196 -0.77 -6.14 5.15
N ALA A 197 0.49 -6.23 5.62
CA ALA A 197 1.03 -7.42 6.25
C ALA A 197 0.43 -7.68 7.64
N LEU A 198 -0.07 -6.64 8.32
CA LEU A 198 -0.73 -6.76 9.63
C LEU A 198 -2.13 -7.38 9.55
N MET A 199 -2.75 -7.45 8.35
CA MET A 199 -4.15 -7.86 8.17
C MET A 199 -4.31 -8.86 7.02
N LYS A 200 -3.72 -10.05 7.14
CA LYS A 200 -3.75 -11.06 6.07
C LYS A 200 -5.15 -11.65 5.80
N HIS A 201 -6.07 -11.60 6.76
CA HIS A 201 -7.41 -12.15 6.59
C HIS A 201 -8.27 -11.37 5.59
N ARG A 202 -7.83 -10.18 5.18
CA ARG A 202 -8.50 -9.35 4.17
C ARG A 202 -7.52 -8.55 3.32
N LYS A 203 -7.99 -8.04 2.18
CA LYS A 203 -7.17 -7.26 1.25
C LYS A 203 -7.18 -5.78 1.65
N VAL A 204 -6.22 -5.36 2.48
CA VAL A 204 -6.02 -3.94 2.83
C VAL A 204 -5.65 -3.11 1.59
N SER A 205 -5.01 -3.72 0.59
CA SER A 205 -4.63 -3.05 -0.66
C SER A 205 -5.79 -2.42 -1.42
N ASP A 206 -7.02 -2.92 -1.23
CA ASP A 206 -8.20 -2.37 -1.92
C ASP A 206 -8.53 -0.92 -1.48
N ASN A 207 -8.10 -0.54 -0.26
CA ASN A 207 -8.25 0.80 0.30
C ASN A 207 -6.89 1.43 0.69
N LEU A 208 -5.83 1.03 0.00
CA LEU A 208 -4.48 1.58 0.18
C LEU A 208 -4.21 2.68 -0.85
N PHE A 209 -3.78 3.84 -0.39
CA PHE A 209 -3.39 5.02 -1.18
C PHE A 209 -1.97 5.43 -0.79
N PRO A 210 -0.93 4.83 -1.39
CA PRO A 210 0.45 4.96 -0.90
C PRO A 210 0.99 6.39 -0.87
N TRP A 211 0.54 7.22 -1.81
CA TRP A 211 0.91 8.62 -1.87
C TRP A 211 -0.24 9.47 -2.38
N VAL A 212 -0.76 10.31 -1.51
CA VAL A 212 -1.83 11.27 -1.77
C VAL A 212 -1.28 12.67 -1.58
N ASP A 213 -1.49 13.54 -2.56
CA ASP A 213 -1.27 14.97 -2.44
C ASP A 213 -2.57 15.65 -1.95
N LEU A 214 -2.41 16.78 -1.26
CA LEU A 214 -3.57 17.53 -0.74
C LEU A 214 -4.20 18.41 -1.83
N VAL A 215 -4.52 17.80 -2.99
CA VAL A 215 -5.20 18.44 -4.13
C VAL A 215 -6.63 17.92 -4.25
N ASP A 216 -7.52 18.75 -4.79
CA ASP A 216 -8.96 18.51 -4.72
C ASP A 216 -9.41 17.19 -5.34
N ASP A 217 -8.82 16.78 -6.45
CA ASP A 217 -9.17 15.52 -7.13
C ASP A 217 -8.78 14.28 -6.31
N GLU A 218 -7.60 14.28 -5.70
CA GLU A 218 -7.14 13.17 -4.85
C GLU A 218 -7.88 13.15 -3.50
N LEU A 219 -8.17 14.31 -2.92
CA LEU A 219 -8.98 14.40 -1.70
C LEU A 219 -10.43 13.99 -1.94
N ALA A 220 -11.01 14.36 -3.09
CA ALA A 220 -12.37 13.93 -3.46
C ALA A 220 -12.45 12.41 -3.64
N GLU A 221 -11.42 11.79 -4.22
CA GLU A 221 -11.33 10.33 -4.33
C GLU A 221 -11.22 9.68 -2.94
N LEU A 222 -10.32 10.18 -2.09
CA LEU A 222 -10.13 9.66 -0.74
C LEU A 222 -11.42 9.71 0.10
N LYS A 223 -12.17 10.81 0.03
CA LYS A 223 -13.43 11.01 0.76
C LYS A 223 -14.59 10.08 0.32
N ARG A 224 -14.48 9.43 -0.83
CA ARG A 224 -15.46 8.41 -1.26
C ARG A 224 -15.33 7.10 -0.50
N HIS A 225 -14.19 6.88 0.17
CA HIS A 225 -13.93 5.66 0.92
C HIS A 225 -14.28 5.86 2.40
N SER A 226 -15.04 4.92 2.96
CA SER A 226 -15.39 4.91 4.39
C SER A 226 -14.17 4.66 5.29
N HIS A 227 -13.17 3.97 4.76
CA HIS A 227 -11.90 3.67 5.44
C HIS A 227 -10.77 3.55 4.42
N TYR A 228 -9.54 3.80 4.86
CA TYR A 228 -8.34 3.73 4.01
C TYR A 228 -7.06 3.76 4.83
N VAL A 229 -5.97 3.42 4.16
CA VAL A 229 -4.61 3.74 4.59
C VAL A 229 -4.01 4.66 3.52
N ALA A 230 -3.71 5.90 3.87
CA ALA A 230 -3.22 6.90 2.94
C ALA A 230 -1.88 7.48 3.38
N GLY A 231 -0.91 7.56 2.46
CA GLY A 231 0.36 8.22 2.69
C GLY A 231 0.32 9.68 2.27
N CYS A 232 0.89 10.58 3.06
CA CYS A 232 0.97 12.00 2.76
C CYS A 232 2.36 12.56 3.09
N ARG A 233 2.91 13.39 2.19
CA ARG A 233 4.21 14.07 2.41
C ARG A 233 4.07 15.48 2.97
N ASN A 234 2.89 16.04 2.91
CA ASN A 234 2.65 17.41 3.35
C ASN A 234 2.35 17.43 4.85
N SER A 235 3.15 18.16 5.63
CA SER A 235 3.01 18.26 7.09
C SER A 235 1.69 18.91 7.54
N SER A 236 1.04 19.70 6.66
CA SER A 236 -0.27 20.28 6.96
C SER A 236 -1.38 19.23 7.17
N ILE A 237 -1.12 17.97 6.82
CA ILE A 237 -2.04 16.85 7.07
C ILE A 237 -2.38 16.71 8.56
N SER A 238 -1.48 17.08 9.47
CA SER A 238 -1.68 16.99 10.91
C SER A 238 -2.86 17.86 11.41
N SER A 239 -3.17 18.94 10.72
CA SER A 239 -4.33 19.80 11.02
C SER A 239 -5.64 19.35 10.37
N ARG A 240 -5.58 18.38 9.45
CA ARG A 240 -6.72 17.89 8.66
C ARG A 240 -7.39 16.68 9.32
N THR A 241 -7.90 16.88 10.54
CA THR A 241 -8.61 15.83 11.29
C THR A 241 -9.90 15.34 10.61
N ASP A 242 -10.37 16.04 9.58
CA ASP A 242 -11.45 15.60 8.71
C ASP A 242 -11.04 14.39 7.83
N LEU A 243 -9.73 14.19 7.61
CA LEU A 243 -9.20 13.16 6.73
C LEU A 243 -8.73 11.89 7.46
N PHE A 244 -8.67 11.85 8.78
CA PHE A 244 -8.19 10.67 9.47
C PHE A 244 -8.91 10.43 10.82
N ASP A 245 -8.95 9.18 11.20
CA ASP A 245 -9.28 8.72 12.55
C ASP A 245 -7.98 8.49 13.34
N LEU A 246 -6.92 8.05 12.64
CA LEU A 246 -5.58 7.83 13.17
C LEU A 246 -4.52 8.47 12.25
N LEU A 247 -3.65 9.30 12.80
CA LEU A 247 -2.46 9.82 12.11
C LEU A 247 -1.21 9.16 12.68
N VAL A 248 -0.40 8.59 11.80
CA VAL A 248 0.91 7.98 12.12
C VAL A 248 2.00 8.89 11.59
N ASN A 249 2.63 9.65 12.48
CA ASN A 249 3.75 10.54 12.16
C ASN A 249 5.06 9.79 12.33
N ILE A 250 5.61 9.26 11.24
CA ILE A 250 6.80 8.41 11.25
C ILE A 250 8.04 9.16 11.76
N PRO A 251 8.39 10.37 11.25
CA PRO A 251 9.57 11.10 11.73
C PRO A 251 9.56 11.40 13.23
N ALA A 252 8.38 11.76 13.76
CA ALA A 252 8.22 12.06 15.19
C ALA A 252 8.05 10.80 16.06
N ARG A 253 7.77 9.64 15.45
CA ARG A 253 7.36 8.41 16.14
C ARG A 253 6.15 8.62 17.03
N GLU A 254 5.16 9.35 16.53
CA GLU A 254 3.95 9.71 17.26
C GLU A 254 2.70 9.21 16.54
N ILE A 255 1.72 8.80 17.34
CA ILE A 255 0.40 8.41 16.85
C ILE A 255 -0.64 9.34 17.46
N THR A 256 -1.41 9.98 16.59
CA THR A 256 -2.50 10.88 17.01
C THR A 256 -3.84 10.27 16.66
N VAL A 257 -4.71 10.10 17.66
CA VAL A 257 -6.11 9.72 17.48
C VAL A 257 -6.97 10.98 17.39
N ALA A 258 -7.73 11.13 16.31
CA ALA A 258 -8.64 12.25 16.14
C ALA A 258 -9.74 12.23 17.25
N SER A 259 -10.20 13.41 17.67
CA SER A 259 -11.14 13.54 18.79
C SER A 259 -12.42 12.72 18.59
N HIS A 260 -12.96 12.67 17.38
CA HIS A 260 -14.16 11.90 17.01
C HIS A 260 -13.95 10.39 16.99
N ALA A 261 -12.70 9.91 16.95
CA ALA A 261 -12.37 8.48 16.90
C ALA A 261 -11.93 7.89 18.26
N LYS A 262 -11.75 8.72 19.29
CA LYS A 262 -11.24 8.31 20.61
C LYS A 262 -12.05 7.19 21.24
N GLU A 263 -13.37 7.27 21.17
CA GLU A 263 -14.24 6.27 21.76
C GLU A 263 -14.06 4.90 21.09
N SER A 264 -14.03 4.85 19.75
CA SER A 264 -13.89 3.61 18.98
C SER A 264 -12.49 2.99 19.05
N LEU A 265 -11.48 3.76 19.42
CA LEU A 265 -10.09 3.34 19.60
C LEU A 265 -9.67 3.26 21.07
N THR A 266 -10.63 3.16 21.99
CA THR A 266 -10.36 2.99 23.42
C THR A 266 -9.70 1.63 23.68
N MET A 267 -8.56 1.66 24.37
CA MET A 267 -7.78 0.45 24.66
C MET A 267 -8.41 -0.39 25.78
N THR A 268 -8.55 -1.66 25.54
CA THR A 268 -9.00 -2.68 26.51
C THR A 268 -7.82 -3.50 27.05
N LYS A 269 -8.07 -4.39 28.00
CA LYS A 269 -7.07 -5.35 28.49
C LYS A 269 -6.52 -6.21 27.34
N THR A 270 -7.38 -6.69 26.46
CA THR A 270 -7.00 -7.50 25.28
C THR A 270 -6.05 -6.74 24.36
N HIS A 271 -6.27 -5.44 24.13
CA HIS A 271 -5.35 -4.62 23.33
C HIS A 271 -3.95 -4.54 23.98
N LYS A 272 -3.89 -4.38 25.30
CA LYS A 272 -2.60 -4.35 26.03
C LYS A 272 -1.86 -5.69 25.93
N GLU A 273 -2.58 -6.81 26.02
CA GLU A 273 -2.00 -8.14 25.86
C GLU A 273 -1.45 -8.36 24.46
N ILE A 274 -2.17 -7.91 23.41
CA ILE A 274 -1.70 -8.00 22.03
C ILE A 274 -0.50 -7.06 21.80
N ALA A 275 -0.51 -5.84 22.36
CA ALA A 275 0.62 -4.91 22.27
C ALA A 275 1.90 -5.52 22.85
N LEU A 276 1.83 -6.07 24.06
CA LEU A 276 2.95 -6.76 24.70
C LEU A 276 3.43 -7.95 23.87
N PHE A 277 2.52 -8.74 23.32
CA PHE A 277 2.84 -9.86 22.46
C PHE A 277 3.60 -9.39 21.19
N MET A 278 3.15 -8.32 20.53
CA MET A 278 3.83 -7.76 19.34
C MET A 278 5.25 -7.29 19.69
N VAL A 279 5.43 -6.61 20.82
CA VAL A 279 6.75 -6.16 21.29
C VAL A 279 7.67 -7.37 21.55
N GLN A 280 7.21 -8.38 22.28
CA GLN A 280 7.97 -9.61 22.54
C GLN A 280 8.38 -10.33 21.26
N LEU A 281 7.48 -10.44 20.28
CA LEU A 281 7.82 -11.01 18.96
C LEU A 281 8.90 -10.19 18.25
N SER A 282 8.84 -8.87 18.33
CA SER A 282 9.79 -7.99 17.66
C SER A 282 11.20 -8.04 18.28
N GLU A 283 11.30 -8.30 19.59
CA GLU A 283 12.55 -8.41 20.32
C GLU A 283 13.23 -9.78 20.09
N ASN A 284 12.44 -10.80 19.84
CA ASN A 284 12.95 -12.15 19.65
C ASN A 284 13.67 -12.31 18.32
N GLN A 285 14.99 -12.43 18.34
CA GLN A 285 15.85 -12.55 17.17
C GLN A 285 15.72 -13.90 16.44
N THR A 286 15.11 -14.92 17.05
CA THR A 286 14.93 -16.23 16.42
C THR A 286 13.80 -16.25 15.40
N TYR A 287 12.84 -15.30 15.49
CA TYR A 287 11.75 -15.19 14.54
C TYR A 287 12.19 -14.45 13.28
N THR A 288 11.80 -14.96 12.12
CA THR A 288 11.85 -14.23 10.84
C THR A 288 10.68 -13.25 10.75
N GLU A 289 10.76 -12.26 9.87
CA GLU A 289 9.65 -11.33 9.60
C GLU A 289 8.36 -12.07 9.21
N ALA A 290 8.48 -13.11 8.39
CA ALA A 290 7.33 -13.93 7.98
C ALA A 290 6.66 -14.65 9.16
N GLN A 291 7.45 -15.14 10.12
CA GLN A 291 6.95 -15.76 11.34
C GLN A 291 6.25 -14.74 12.26
N ILE A 292 6.86 -13.56 12.45
CA ILE A 292 6.21 -12.48 13.23
C ILE A 292 4.85 -12.12 12.64
N ILE A 293 4.80 -11.94 11.32
CA ILE A 293 3.55 -11.65 10.62
C ILE A 293 2.54 -12.80 10.77
N SER A 294 2.98 -14.06 10.74
CA SER A 294 2.11 -15.21 10.95
C SER A 294 1.50 -15.21 12.35
N GLU A 295 2.33 -15.06 13.38
CA GLU A 295 1.89 -15.03 14.77
C GLU A 295 0.87 -13.90 15.05
N ILE A 296 1.11 -12.70 14.50
CA ILE A 296 0.15 -11.59 14.62
C ILE A 296 -1.17 -11.93 13.93
N ASN A 297 -1.13 -12.58 12.76
CA ASN A 297 -2.35 -12.98 12.05
C ASN A 297 -3.09 -14.12 12.75
N ASP A 298 -2.38 -15.07 13.37
CA ASP A 298 -3.01 -16.13 14.18
C ASP A 298 -3.73 -15.50 15.36
N LYS A 299 -3.14 -14.50 16.00
CA LYS A 299 -3.81 -13.73 17.07
C LYS A 299 -5.05 -12.98 16.59
N THR A 300 -4.99 -12.44 15.36
CA THR A 300 -6.15 -11.83 14.71
C THR A 300 -7.25 -12.85 14.46
N GLN A 301 -6.88 -14.04 13.98
CA GLN A 301 -7.84 -15.12 13.74
C GLN A 301 -8.51 -15.58 15.03
N ASP A 302 -7.78 -15.64 16.16
CA ASP A 302 -8.35 -15.96 17.48
C ASP A 302 -9.43 -14.93 17.88
N LEU A 303 -9.15 -13.62 17.66
CA LEU A 303 -10.16 -12.58 17.93
C LEU A 303 -11.41 -12.73 17.06
N LEU A 304 -11.23 -13.04 15.77
CA LEU A 304 -12.33 -13.24 14.83
C LEU A 304 -13.15 -14.51 15.20
N ASN A 305 -12.49 -15.56 15.62
CA ASN A 305 -13.14 -16.78 16.09
C ASN A 305 -13.95 -16.51 17.38
N GLN A 306 -13.41 -15.74 18.32
CA GLN A 306 -14.15 -15.30 19.52
C GLN A 306 -15.37 -14.48 19.13
N LEU A 307 -15.24 -13.50 18.22
CA LEU A 307 -16.37 -12.72 17.73
C LEU A 307 -17.43 -13.62 17.08
N THR A 308 -17.02 -14.55 16.24
CA THR A 308 -17.93 -15.49 15.56
C THR A 308 -18.66 -16.38 16.53
N SER A 309 -18.05 -16.75 17.67
CA SER A 309 -18.71 -17.51 18.72
C SER A 309 -19.86 -16.76 19.42
N LEU A 310 -19.81 -15.41 19.34
CA LEU A 310 -20.90 -14.55 19.87
C LEU A 310 -22.00 -14.31 18.83
N ALA A 311 -21.81 -14.73 17.58
CA ALA A 311 -22.79 -14.59 16.52
C ALA A 311 -23.85 -15.71 16.62
N VAL A 312 -24.94 -15.41 17.28
CA VAL A 312 -26.03 -16.39 17.57
C VAL A 312 -27.33 -16.05 16.84
N VAL A 313 -27.49 -14.81 16.36
CA VAL A 313 -28.71 -14.36 15.70
C VAL A 313 -28.60 -14.64 14.20
N GLN A 314 -29.69 -15.15 13.60
CA GLN A 314 -29.72 -15.43 12.18
C GLN A 314 -30.02 -14.12 11.39
N GLY A 315 -29.11 -13.72 10.54
CA GLY A 315 -29.27 -12.54 9.68
C GLY A 315 -30.13 -12.83 8.45
N PRO A 316 -30.42 -11.79 7.64
CA PRO A 316 -31.29 -11.89 6.47
C PRO A 316 -30.77 -12.86 5.38
N ASP A 317 -29.47 -13.06 5.31
CA ASP A 317 -28.79 -13.94 4.35
C ASP A 317 -28.49 -15.34 4.91
N GLY A 318 -29.06 -15.66 6.09
CA GLY A 318 -28.88 -16.94 6.78
C GLY A 318 -27.56 -17.06 7.56
N ARG A 319 -26.67 -16.05 7.54
CA ARG A 319 -25.44 -16.02 8.32
C ARG A 319 -25.74 -15.72 9.79
N LYS A 320 -24.92 -16.30 10.67
CA LYS A 320 -24.97 -15.94 12.09
C LYS A 320 -24.34 -14.56 12.29
N MET A 321 -25.04 -13.70 13.01
CA MET A 321 -24.65 -12.32 13.28
C MET A 321 -24.64 -12.02 14.77
N VAL A 322 -23.88 -11.01 15.16
CA VAL A 322 -23.83 -10.46 16.52
C VAL A 322 -24.85 -9.33 16.61
N SER A 323 -25.70 -9.31 17.65
CA SER A 323 -26.59 -8.20 17.94
C SER A 323 -26.13 -7.43 19.17
N ALA A 324 -26.54 -6.16 19.29
CA ALA A 324 -26.31 -5.37 20.49
C ALA A 324 -26.93 -6.03 21.75
N GLN A 325 -28.06 -6.66 21.59
CA GLN A 325 -28.74 -7.40 22.67
C GLN A 325 -27.86 -8.55 23.21
N THR A 326 -27.28 -9.35 22.30
CA THR A 326 -26.41 -10.49 22.67
C THR A 326 -25.18 -10.02 23.46
N LEU A 327 -24.61 -8.88 23.10
CA LEU A 327 -23.44 -8.32 23.79
C LEU A 327 -23.81 -7.76 25.18
N LYS A 328 -24.94 -7.06 25.29
CA LYS A 328 -25.46 -6.55 26.58
C LYS A 328 -25.70 -7.67 27.59
N GLU A 329 -26.28 -8.81 27.16
CA GLU A 329 -26.51 -9.98 28.00
C GLU A 329 -25.23 -10.59 28.59
N LYS A 330 -24.07 -10.32 27.97
CA LYS A 330 -22.75 -10.76 28.48
C LYS A 330 -22.20 -9.88 29.61
N ASN A 331 -22.84 -8.75 29.94
CA ASN A 331 -22.41 -7.79 30.96
C ASN A 331 -20.93 -7.41 30.86
N LEU A 332 -20.46 -7.15 29.65
CA LEU A 332 -19.07 -6.77 29.37
C LEU A 332 -18.78 -5.32 29.80
N PRO A 333 -17.54 -4.97 30.15
CA PRO A 333 -17.14 -3.57 30.31
C PRO A 333 -17.43 -2.77 29.03
N PHE A 334 -17.91 -1.54 29.16
CA PHE A 334 -18.31 -0.69 28.03
C PHE A 334 -17.28 -0.63 26.90
N ALA A 335 -15.98 -0.46 27.23
CA ALA A 335 -14.91 -0.41 26.23
C ALA A 335 -14.78 -1.74 25.44
N VAL A 336 -15.03 -2.89 26.08
CA VAL A 336 -14.99 -4.20 25.42
C VAL A 336 -16.20 -4.39 24.55
N GLU A 337 -17.39 -4.05 25.03
CA GLU A 337 -18.64 -4.10 24.27
C GLU A 337 -18.51 -3.22 23.01
N ASN A 338 -18.09 -1.97 23.16
CA ASN A 338 -17.89 -1.05 22.05
C ASN A 338 -16.85 -1.55 21.02
N PHE A 339 -15.73 -2.13 21.49
CA PHE A 339 -14.75 -2.77 20.61
C PHE A 339 -15.37 -3.92 19.81
N LEU A 340 -16.12 -4.81 20.45
CA LEU A 340 -16.75 -5.96 19.78
C LEU A 340 -17.82 -5.53 18.77
N ILE A 341 -18.61 -4.49 19.07
CA ILE A 341 -19.55 -3.89 18.12
C ILE A 341 -18.81 -3.36 16.89
N ASN A 342 -17.78 -2.53 17.10
CA ASN A 342 -16.99 -1.97 15.98
C ASN A 342 -16.33 -3.09 15.15
N LEU A 343 -15.83 -4.14 15.79
CA LEU A 343 -15.23 -5.30 15.10
C LEU A 343 -16.29 -6.06 14.30
N ALA A 344 -17.46 -6.30 14.87
CA ALA A 344 -18.57 -6.97 14.18
C ALA A 344 -19.05 -6.17 12.96
N VAL A 345 -19.14 -4.84 13.08
CA VAL A 345 -19.44 -3.95 11.96
C VAL A 345 -18.36 -4.03 10.89
N ALA A 346 -17.07 -3.99 11.29
CA ALA A 346 -15.94 -4.06 10.36
C ALA A 346 -15.92 -5.39 9.58
N GLU A 347 -16.35 -6.49 10.19
CA GLU A 347 -16.38 -7.82 9.56
C GLU A 347 -17.74 -8.14 8.89
N ASN A 348 -18.67 -7.19 8.84
CA ASN A 348 -20.05 -7.39 8.34
C ASN A 348 -20.79 -8.52 9.06
N LEU A 349 -20.56 -8.64 10.36
CA LEU A 349 -21.20 -9.63 11.26
C LEU A 349 -22.17 -8.98 12.25
N PHE A 350 -22.42 -7.68 12.15
CA PHE A 350 -23.29 -6.96 13.07
C PHE A 350 -24.71 -6.81 12.50
N LEU A 351 -25.71 -7.19 13.31
CA LEU A 351 -27.11 -6.96 13.01
C LEU A 351 -27.56 -5.65 13.68
N VAL A 352 -27.99 -4.69 12.87
CA VAL A 352 -28.50 -3.38 13.32
C VAL A 352 -29.91 -3.53 13.87
#